data_cc40711d9429dcc28613353ee9c676f7
#
_entry.id   cc40711d9429dcc28613353ee9c676f7
#
_cell.length_a   1.000
_cell.length_b   1.000
_cell.length_c   1.000
_cell.angle_alpha   90.00
_cell.angle_beta   90.00
_cell.angle_gamma   90.00
#
_symmetry.space_group_name_H-M   'P 1'
#
loop_
_entity.id
_entity.type
_entity.pdbx_description
1 polymer ?
#
loop_
_entity_poly.entity_id
_entity_poly.type
_entity_poly.pdbx_seq_one_letter_code
_entity_poly.pdbx_strand_id
1 'polypeptide(L)'
;MIKSVKVTNYLGESVQLRLGELEPKSGLLITNIEGLGPAKANINTTEMATNDGDVYNSSRLQKRNIVITLRFGWAPTIEDARQNSYKYFPIKRRLELLFETDNRVCKAYGYVESNEPNIFSDESETKISIICVDPYFYSVDENVLLFYSMEPTFEFPFENDSLEEPLLEMGNIWLKTERTVYYTGDAETGVVINIHAVGPVRNVTIYNMGTREVMKIDTSRLEEMTGYGIIAGDDITISTIRGKKSVYLLRNGVKTNIINCLDKQADWFQLAKGDNVFNYTAEYGSVNLQFRITNQIVYEGV
;
A
#
# COMPACT_ATOMS: atom_id res chain seq x y z
N MET A 1 16.05 6.83 16.07
CA MET A 1 17.25 6.24 15.44
C MET A 1 16.86 4.94 14.76
N ILE A 2 17.57 4.50 13.70
CA ILE A 2 17.29 3.20 13.07
C ILE A 2 17.81 2.10 13.98
N LYS A 3 16.99 1.10 14.26
CA LYS A 3 17.32 -0.07 15.08
C LYS A 3 17.76 -1.25 14.23
N SER A 4 16.99 -1.53 13.20
CA SER A 4 17.25 -2.66 12.32
C SER A 4 16.73 -2.43 10.90
N VAL A 5 17.31 -3.16 9.97
CA VAL A 5 16.82 -3.29 8.60
C VAL A 5 16.65 -4.78 8.29
N LYS A 6 15.45 -5.20 7.97
CA LYS A 6 15.19 -6.53 7.46
C LYS A 6 15.14 -6.48 5.94
N VAL A 7 15.97 -7.27 5.31
CA VAL A 7 16.03 -7.41 3.85
C VAL A 7 15.42 -8.74 3.47
N THR A 8 14.44 -8.72 2.57
CA THR A 8 13.81 -9.94 2.04
C THR A 8 14.04 -9.98 0.53
N ASN A 9 14.65 -11.04 0.04
CA ASN A 9 14.93 -11.21 -1.38
C ASN A 9 13.69 -11.73 -2.13
N TYR A 10 13.78 -11.84 -3.45
CA TYR A 10 12.69 -12.30 -4.34
C TYR A 10 12.26 -13.76 -4.11
N LEU A 11 13.05 -14.56 -3.40
CA LEU A 11 12.74 -15.95 -3.02
C LEU A 11 12.03 -16.04 -1.65
N GLY A 12 11.84 -14.89 -0.96
CA GLY A 12 11.27 -14.84 0.38
C GLY A 12 12.30 -15.11 1.51
N GLU A 13 13.57 -15.32 1.17
CA GLU A 13 14.62 -15.44 2.18
C GLU A 13 14.94 -14.08 2.78
N SER A 14 15.05 -14.01 4.10
CA SER A 14 15.25 -12.75 4.79
C SER A 14 16.45 -12.78 5.72
N VAL A 15 17.09 -11.62 5.85
CA VAL A 15 18.12 -11.34 6.84
C VAL A 15 17.76 -10.08 7.61
N GLN A 16 17.89 -10.13 8.91
CA GLN A 16 17.74 -8.95 9.77
C GLN A 16 19.13 -8.43 10.14
N LEU A 17 19.37 -7.19 9.79
CA LEU A 17 20.61 -6.47 10.03
C LEU A 17 20.34 -5.43 11.12
N ARG A 18 20.95 -5.59 12.29
CA ARG A 18 20.80 -4.67 13.43
C ARG A 18 21.97 -3.73 13.50
N LEU A 19 21.70 -2.46 13.74
CA LEU A 19 22.75 -1.48 13.96
C LEU A 19 23.40 -1.73 15.34
N GLY A 20 24.74 -1.75 15.35
CA GLY A 20 25.50 -1.96 16.59
C GLY A 20 25.64 -3.43 17.02
N GLU A 21 25.14 -4.39 16.25
CA GLU A 21 25.39 -5.81 16.49
C GLU A 21 26.83 -6.15 16.08
N LEU A 22 27.62 -6.68 17.00
CA LEU A 22 29.04 -6.94 16.76
C LEU A 22 29.32 -8.26 16.04
N GLU A 23 28.51 -9.28 16.29
CA GLU A 23 28.69 -10.64 15.75
C GLU A 23 27.36 -11.21 15.21
N PRO A 24 26.84 -10.67 14.08
CA PRO A 24 25.63 -11.22 13.48
C PRO A 24 25.90 -12.59 12.86
N LYS A 25 24.96 -13.52 13.02
CA LYS A 25 25.04 -14.87 12.42
C LYS A 25 25.18 -14.85 10.89
N SER A 26 24.75 -13.78 10.24
CA SER A 26 24.89 -13.60 8.80
C SER A 26 26.29 -13.17 8.37
N GLY A 27 27.12 -12.71 9.31
CA GLY A 27 28.40 -12.09 9.03
C GLY A 27 28.30 -10.68 8.42
N LEU A 28 27.09 -10.10 8.32
CA LEU A 28 26.85 -8.81 7.66
C LEU A 28 26.58 -7.72 8.71
N LEU A 29 27.50 -6.76 8.85
CA LEU A 29 27.38 -5.64 9.77
C LEU A 29 27.10 -4.36 9.00
N ILE A 30 26.05 -3.63 9.37
CA ILE A 30 25.75 -2.33 8.78
C ILE A 30 26.69 -1.28 9.40
N THR A 31 27.40 -0.55 8.54
CA THR A 31 28.22 0.61 8.93
C THR A 31 27.55 1.93 8.57
N ASN A 32 26.83 1.99 7.45
CA ASN A 32 26.12 3.19 7.02
C ASN A 32 24.91 2.84 6.14
N ILE A 33 23.90 3.72 6.15
CA ILE A 33 22.76 3.67 5.24
C ILE A 33 22.47 5.11 4.78
N GLU A 34 22.49 5.31 3.47
CA GLU A 34 22.17 6.58 2.82
C GLU A 34 20.84 6.49 2.08
N GLY A 35 20.22 7.62 1.79
CA GLY A 35 19.01 7.71 1.00
C GLY A 35 17.71 7.48 1.79
N LEU A 36 17.72 7.58 3.11
CA LEU A 36 16.56 7.39 3.99
C LEU A 36 15.73 8.66 4.24
N GLY A 37 16.30 9.84 3.96
CA GLY A 37 15.56 11.11 3.99
C GLY A 37 14.63 11.27 2.78
N PRO A 38 13.90 12.40 2.65
CA PRO A 38 13.06 12.68 1.51
C PRO A 38 13.79 12.56 0.17
N ALA A 39 13.14 12.00 -0.83
CA ALA A 39 13.72 11.85 -2.16
C ALA A 39 13.91 13.21 -2.84
N LYS A 40 14.92 13.33 -3.71
CA LYS A 40 15.16 14.56 -4.47
C LYS A 40 14.01 14.84 -5.43
N ALA A 41 13.58 16.10 -5.47
CA ALA A 41 12.64 16.58 -6.47
C ALA A 41 13.39 17.09 -7.71
N ASN A 42 12.79 16.84 -8.88
CA ASN A 42 13.15 17.52 -10.12
C ASN A 42 12.18 18.70 -10.28
N ILE A 43 12.71 19.92 -10.20
CA ILE A 43 11.94 21.15 -10.32
C ILE A 43 12.18 21.70 -11.71
N ASN A 44 11.11 21.82 -12.51
CA ASN A 44 11.18 22.38 -13.84
C ASN A 44 10.81 23.86 -13.76
N THR A 45 11.71 24.70 -14.23
CA THR A 45 11.56 26.16 -14.26
C THR A 45 11.78 26.69 -15.68
N THR A 46 11.30 27.88 -15.95
CA THR A 46 11.55 28.61 -17.19
C THR A 46 12.16 29.97 -16.84
N GLU A 47 13.33 30.27 -17.42
CA GLU A 47 13.97 31.55 -17.30
C GLU A 47 13.16 32.62 -18.05
N MET A 48 13.00 33.79 -17.44
CA MET A 48 12.36 34.96 -18.06
C MET A 48 13.41 36.05 -18.32
N ALA A 49 13.55 36.46 -19.57
CA ALA A 49 14.61 37.41 -20.01
C ALA A 49 14.54 38.79 -19.36
N THR A 50 13.41 39.17 -18.76
CA THR A 50 13.16 40.52 -18.22
C THR A 50 13.08 40.58 -16.69
N ASN A 51 13.09 39.44 -15.99
CA ASN A 51 12.97 39.41 -14.54
C ASN A 51 14.07 38.54 -13.93
N ASP A 52 14.51 38.89 -12.73
CA ASP A 52 15.38 38.04 -11.94
C ASP A 52 14.62 36.82 -11.45
N GLY A 53 15.27 35.63 -11.53
CA GLY A 53 14.70 34.35 -11.11
C GLY A 53 13.90 33.66 -12.21
N ASP A 54 13.38 32.49 -11.87
CA ASP A 54 12.68 31.59 -12.78
C ASP A 54 11.19 31.44 -12.43
N VAL A 55 10.39 31.15 -13.43
CA VAL A 55 8.99 30.75 -13.24
C VAL A 55 8.89 29.25 -13.00
N TYR A 56 8.26 28.85 -11.90
CA TYR A 56 7.98 27.46 -11.59
C TYR A 56 6.93 26.89 -12.54
N ASN A 57 7.23 25.75 -13.18
CA ASN A 57 6.30 25.06 -14.07
C ASN A 57 5.74 23.79 -13.43
N SER A 58 6.61 22.90 -12.93
CA SER A 58 6.20 21.63 -12.36
C SER A 58 7.29 21.02 -11.49
N SER A 59 6.95 20.11 -10.61
CA SER A 59 7.91 19.30 -9.87
C SER A 59 7.47 17.85 -9.81
N ARG A 60 8.45 16.94 -9.72
CA ARG A 60 8.23 15.51 -9.48
C ARG A 60 9.35 14.94 -8.64
N LEU A 61 9.04 13.97 -7.79
CA LEU A 61 10.06 13.20 -7.09
C LEU A 61 10.81 12.28 -8.06
N GLN A 62 12.10 12.17 -7.86
CA GLN A 62 12.93 11.21 -8.59
C GLN A 62 12.88 9.84 -7.91
N LYS A 63 13.32 8.80 -8.63
CA LYS A 63 13.61 7.50 -8.04
C LYS A 63 14.58 7.68 -6.87
N ARG A 64 14.37 6.91 -5.81
CA ARG A 64 15.22 6.91 -4.63
C ARG A 64 16.37 5.93 -4.82
N ASN A 65 17.57 6.29 -4.41
CA ASN A 65 18.67 5.36 -4.25
C ASN A 65 18.96 5.19 -2.76
N ILE A 66 18.86 3.95 -2.28
CA ILE A 66 19.27 3.57 -0.93
C ILE A 66 20.62 2.87 -1.05
N VAL A 67 21.63 3.39 -0.38
CA VAL A 67 22.96 2.78 -0.37
C VAL A 67 23.22 2.22 1.02
N ILE A 68 23.41 0.91 1.12
CA ILE A 68 23.73 0.22 2.35
C ILE A 68 25.21 -0.16 2.30
N THR A 69 25.98 0.35 3.25
CA THR A 69 27.38 -0.05 3.43
C THR A 69 27.47 -1.14 4.49
N LEU A 70 27.98 -2.29 4.10
CA LEU A 70 28.14 -3.45 4.96
C LEU A 70 29.62 -3.77 5.15
N ARG A 71 30.00 -4.11 6.38
CA ARG A 71 31.27 -4.72 6.71
C ARG A 71 31.08 -6.22 6.91
N PHE A 72 32.00 -7.03 6.43
CA PHE A 72 31.97 -8.47 6.62
C PHE A 72 32.61 -8.86 7.96
N GLY A 73 31.87 -9.62 8.75
CA GLY A 73 32.33 -10.18 10.02
C GLY A 73 33.16 -11.46 9.83
N TRP A 74 33.87 -11.84 10.87
CA TRP A 74 34.78 -13.00 10.87
C TRP A 74 34.05 -14.34 11.10
N ALA A 75 32.78 -14.35 11.46
CA ALA A 75 32.04 -15.55 11.78
C ALA A 75 30.98 -15.86 10.70
N PRO A 76 30.95 -17.08 10.10
CA PRO A 76 31.96 -18.11 10.26
C PRO A 76 33.28 -17.78 9.56
N THR A 77 33.23 -17.14 8.37
CA THR A 77 34.39 -16.61 7.64
C THR A 77 33.99 -15.34 6.87
N ILE A 78 34.96 -14.50 6.52
CA ILE A 78 34.71 -13.31 5.66
C ILE A 78 34.14 -13.75 4.31
N GLU A 79 34.57 -14.89 3.79
CA GLU A 79 34.09 -15.44 2.52
C GLU A 79 32.61 -15.82 2.57
N ASP A 80 32.18 -16.48 3.66
CA ASP A 80 30.79 -16.84 3.86
C ASP A 80 29.90 -15.58 3.99
N ALA A 81 30.37 -14.55 4.74
CA ALA A 81 29.69 -13.29 4.85
C ALA A 81 29.53 -12.60 3.47
N ARG A 82 30.57 -12.64 2.64
CA ARG A 82 30.54 -12.11 1.28
C ARG A 82 29.52 -12.86 0.42
N GLN A 83 29.51 -14.18 0.46
CA GLN A 83 28.52 -15.01 -0.27
C GLN A 83 27.09 -14.76 0.24
N ASN A 84 26.91 -14.57 1.53
CA ASN A 84 25.62 -14.15 2.11
C ASN A 84 25.16 -12.80 1.55
N SER A 85 26.08 -11.86 1.31
CA SER A 85 25.71 -10.57 0.69
C SER A 85 25.14 -10.78 -0.72
N TYR A 86 25.69 -11.70 -1.52
CA TYR A 86 25.18 -12.02 -2.85
C TYR A 86 23.81 -12.73 -2.79
N LYS A 87 23.62 -13.57 -1.80
CA LYS A 87 22.37 -14.29 -1.58
C LYS A 87 21.21 -13.36 -1.23
N TYR A 88 21.44 -12.45 -0.27
CA TYR A 88 20.39 -11.55 0.21
C TYR A 88 20.23 -10.31 -0.65
N PHE A 89 21.24 -9.91 -1.42
CA PHE A 89 21.22 -8.76 -2.33
C PHE A 89 21.52 -9.15 -3.79
N PRO A 90 20.69 -10.01 -4.39
CA PRO A 90 20.91 -10.46 -5.76
C PRO A 90 20.70 -9.32 -6.77
N ILE A 91 21.65 -9.14 -7.69
CA ILE A 91 21.61 -8.09 -8.70
C ILE A 91 20.39 -8.21 -9.62
N LYS A 92 19.79 -7.08 -10.01
CA LYS A 92 18.59 -6.95 -10.89
C LYS A 92 17.30 -7.54 -10.30
N ARG A 93 17.31 -8.02 -9.07
CA ARG A 93 16.13 -8.62 -8.44
C ARG A 93 15.48 -7.64 -7.47
N ARG A 94 14.16 -7.79 -7.33
CA ARG A 94 13.37 -7.02 -6.38
C ARG A 94 13.70 -7.45 -4.97
N LEU A 95 13.87 -6.46 -4.10
CA LEU A 95 13.98 -6.63 -2.65
C LEU A 95 12.84 -5.89 -1.95
N GLU A 96 12.49 -6.39 -0.78
CA GLU A 96 11.73 -5.66 0.22
C GLU A 96 12.67 -5.28 1.36
N LEU A 97 12.68 -4.01 1.70
CA LEU A 97 13.44 -3.44 2.81
C LEU A 97 12.45 -2.99 3.88
N LEU A 98 12.57 -3.54 5.08
CA LEU A 98 11.79 -3.14 6.24
C LEU A 98 12.71 -2.42 7.22
N PHE A 99 12.44 -1.15 7.46
CA PHE A 99 13.19 -0.30 8.38
C PHE A 99 12.44 -0.17 9.69
N GLU A 100 13.11 -0.48 10.79
CA GLU A 100 12.61 -0.30 12.15
C GLU A 100 13.36 0.86 12.82
N THR A 101 12.59 1.86 13.25
CA THR A 101 13.10 3.01 14.00
C THR A 101 12.47 3.07 15.39
N ASP A 102 12.80 4.09 16.18
CA ASP A 102 12.18 4.29 17.50
C ASP A 102 10.67 4.54 17.42
N ASN A 103 10.20 5.18 16.33
CA ASN A 103 8.85 5.73 16.24
C ASN A 103 7.98 5.06 15.16
N ARG A 104 8.59 4.38 14.20
CA ARG A 104 7.85 3.78 13.07
C ARG A 104 8.54 2.55 12.50
N VAL A 105 7.73 1.72 11.88
CA VAL A 105 8.19 0.62 11.04
C VAL A 105 7.66 0.88 9.63
N CYS A 106 8.55 0.93 8.65
CA CYS A 106 8.17 1.20 7.28
C CYS A 106 8.92 0.31 6.30
N LYS A 107 8.32 0.11 5.14
CA LYS A 107 8.86 -0.73 4.07
C LYS A 107 9.08 0.04 2.78
N ALA A 108 10.10 -0.35 2.05
CA ALA A 108 10.36 0.12 0.69
C ALA A 108 10.66 -1.07 -0.22
N TYR A 109 10.43 -0.88 -1.51
CA TYR A 109 10.74 -1.88 -2.53
C TYR A 109 11.77 -1.31 -3.51
N GLY A 110 12.83 -2.07 -3.77
CA GLY A 110 13.87 -1.65 -4.67
C GLY A 110 14.46 -2.80 -5.46
N TYR A 111 15.35 -2.46 -6.37
CA TYR A 111 16.12 -3.40 -7.20
C TYR A 111 17.59 -3.16 -6.93
N VAL A 112 18.35 -4.21 -6.69
CA VAL A 112 19.80 -4.09 -6.49
C VAL A 112 20.45 -3.70 -7.82
N GLU A 113 21.10 -2.55 -7.81
CA GLU A 113 21.86 -2.02 -8.95
C GLU A 113 23.28 -2.54 -8.94
N SER A 114 23.95 -2.45 -7.79
CA SER A 114 25.34 -2.92 -7.61
C SER A 114 25.56 -3.51 -6.23
N ASN A 115 26.52 -4.44 -6.13
CA ASN A 115 27.08 -4.97 -4.89
C ASN A 115 28.57 -5.21 -5.17
N GLU A 116 29.40 -4.28 -4.74
CA GLU A 116 30.82 -4.20 -5.08
C GLU A 116 31.70 -4.39 -3.84
N PRO A 117 31.97 -5.65 -3.44
CA PRO A 117 32.81 -5.92 -2.28
C PRO A 117 34.28 -5.64 -2.59
N ASN A 118 34.95 -5.04 -1.63
CA ASN A 118 36.41 -4.95 -1.66
C ASN A 118 37.01 -6.27 -1.18
N ILE A 119 37.59 -7.06 -2.10
CA ILE A 119 38.12 -8.40 -1.82
C ILE A 119 39.61 -8.44 -1.53
N PHE A 120 40.32 -7.30 -1.65
CA PHE A 120 41.77 -7.23 -1.49
C PHE A 120 42.19 -6.42 -0.26
N SER A 121 41.26 -6.00 0.58
CA SER A 121 41.53 -5.21 1.79
C SER A 121 41.27 -6.05 3.03
N ASP A 122 42.09 -5.81 4.08
CA ASP A 122 41.86 -6.37 5.42
C ASP A 122 40.51 -5.85 6.03
N GLU A 123 40.06 -4.68 5.60
CA GLU A 123 38.72 -4.17 5.88
C GLU A 123 37.78 -4.54 4.74
N SER A 124 37.14 -5.70 4.86
CA SER A 124 36.21 -6.19 3.87
C SER A 124 34.87 -5.48 3.99
N GLU A 125 34.66 -4.48 3.14
CA GLU A 125 33.38 -3.75 3.03
C GLU A 125 32.77 -3.92 1.66
N THR A 126 31.44 -3.78 1.59
CA THR A 126 30.70 -3.65 0.33
C THR A 126 29.71 -2.50 0.40
N LYS A 127 29.55 -1.81 -0.72
CA LYS A 127 28.49 -0.83 -0.93
C LYS A 127 27.45 -1.42 -1.84
N ILE A 128 26.22 -1.48 -1.36
CA ILE A 128 25.09 -2.04 -2.10
C ILE A 128 24.16 -0.90 -2.47
N SER A 129 24.03 -0.64 -3.78
CA SER A 129 23.13 0.36 -4.32
C SER A 129 21.80 -0.28 -4.67
N ILE A 130 20.70 0.26 -4.12
CA ILE A 130 19.33 -0.25 -4.29
C ILE A 130 18.47 0.88 -4.85
N ILE A 131 18.01 0.71 -6.09
CA ILE A 131 17.13 1.68 -6.75
C ILE A 131 15.69 1.36 -6.42
N CYS A 132 15.04 2.26 -5.70
CA CYS A 132 13.61 2.26 -5.44
C CYS A 132 12.93 3.12 -6.51
N VAL A 133 12.21 2.48 -7.43
CA VAL A 133 11.46 3.17 -8.50
C VAL A 133 10.37 4.05 -7.91
N ASP A 134 9.72 3.54 -6.87
CA ASP A 134 8.80 4.29 -6.03
C ASP A 134 9.61 4.98 -4.93
N PRO A 135 9.59 6.34 -4.84
CA PRO A 135 10.43 7.07 -3.91
C PRO A 135 9.93 7.06 -2.46
N TYR A 136 8.76 6.50 -2.21
CA TYR A 136 8.11 6.53 -0.90
C TYR A 136 8.41 5.30 -0.05
N PHE A 137 8.24 5.48 1.26
CA PHE A 137 8.14 4.39 2.22
C PHE A 137 6.67 4.17 2.59
N TYR A 138 6.32 2.94 2.92
CA TYR A 138 4.95 2.54 3.24
C TYR A 138 4.87 1.98 4.64
N SER A 139 3.75 2.20 5.33
CA SER A 139 3.46 1.49 6.57
C SER A 139 3.42 -0.02 6.32
N VAL A 140 3.76 -0.80 7.32
CA VAL A 140 3.62 -2.28 7.27
C VAL A 140 2.15 -2.64 7.30
N ASP A 141 1.43 -2.02 8.23
CA ASP A 141 0.01 -2.26 8.42
C ASP A 141 -0.82 -1.44 7.45
N GLU A 142 -1.94 -2.01 7.03
CA GLU A 142 -2.95 -1.34 6.24
C GLU A 142 -4.04 -0.79 7.19
N ASN A 143 -4.41 0.46 6.97
CA ASN A 143 -5.59 1.01 7.62
C ASN A 143 -6.82 0.49 6.89
N VAL A 144 -7.74 -0.12 7.64
CA VAL A 144 -8.99 -0.68 7.12
C VAL A 144 -10.16 0.07 7.74
N LEU A 145 -10.99 0.66 6.89
CA LEU A 145 -12.23 1.30 7.29
C LEU A 145 -13.42 0.53 6.74
N LEU A 146 -14.27 0.07 7.64
CA LEU A 146 -15.52 -0.64 7.30
C LEU A 146 -16.70 0.34 7.39
N PHE A 147 -17.58 0.30 6.37
CA PHE A 147 -18.83 1.06 6.34
C PHE A 147 -20.00 0.28 6.95
N TYR A 148 -19.72 -0.83 7.59
CA TYR A 148 -20.70 -1.61 8.35
C TYR A 148 -20.13 -1.94 9.72
N SER A 149 -20.99 -2.13 10.68
CA SER A 149 -20.66 -2.69 11.99
C SER A 149 -21.52 -3.91 12.24
N MET A 150 -20.94 -4.93 12.85
CA MET A 150 -21.66 -6.10 13.34
C MET A 150 -21.82 -5.95 14.84
N GLU A 151 -23.05 -6.01 15.33
CA GLU A 151 -23.32 -6.15 16.75
C GLU A 151 -23.70 -7.60 16.99
N PRO A 152 -22.85 -8.40 17.69
CA PRO A 152 -23.23 -9.73 18.08
C PRO A 152 -24.38 -9.63 19.11
N THR A 153 -25.50 -10.30 18.81
CA THR A 153 -26.65 -10.37 19.73
C THR A 153 -26.67 -11.67 20.52
N PHE A 154 -25.71 -12.56 20.21
CA PHE A 154 -25.60 -13.86 20.86
C PHE A 154 -24.56 -13.84 21.97
N GLU A 155 -25.01 -14.18 23.21
CA GLU A 155 -24.16 -14.31 24.40
C GLU A 155 -24.35 -15.69 25.05
N PHE A 156 -23.33 -16.19 25.72
CA PHE A 156 -23.42 -17.40 26.56
C PHE A 156 -23.61 -17.03 28.03
N PRO A 157 -24.45 -17.77 28.83
CA PRO A 157 -25.22 -18.96 28.47
C PRO A 157 -26.47 -18.62 27.66
N PHE A 158 -26.82 -19.52 26.75
CA PHE A 158 -27.95 -19.38 25.84
C PHE A 158 -28.99 -20.49 26.09
N GLU A 159 -30.27 -20.13 26.12
CA GLU A 159 -31.41 -21.05 26.22
C GLU A 159 -32.43 -20.65 25.14
N ASN A 160 -32.94 -21.63 24.41
CA ASN A 160 -33.97 -21.42 23.41
C ASN A 160 -35.26 -22.09 23.87
N ASP A 161 -36.21 -21.31 24.32
CA ASP A 161 -37.47 -21.79 24.90
C ASP A 161 -38.56 -22.06 23.84
N SER A 162 -38.32 -21.78 22.57
CA SER A 162 -39.30 -21.98 21.49
C SER A 162 -38.84 -23.04 20.49
N LEU A 163 -39.75 -23.94 20.14
CA LEU A 163 -39.57 -24.94 19.09
C LEU A 163 -40.16 -24.49 17.77
N GLU A 164 -40.95 -23.42 17.75
CA GLU A 164 -41.72 -22.96 16.59
C GLU A 164 -41.21 -21.62 16.02
N GLU A 165 -40.54 -20.79 16.83
CA GLU A 165 -40.06 -19.47 16.38
C GLU A 165 -38.52 -19.44 16.35
N PRO A 166 -37.93 -18.86 15.29
CA PRO A 166 -36.48 -18.67 15.24
C PRO A 166 -36.05 -17.51 16.16
N LEU A 167 -35.83 -17.79 17.43
CA LEU A 167 -35.42 -16.82 18.43
C LEU A 167 -33.91 -16.53 18.43
N LEU A 168 -33.15 -17.24 17.60
CA LEU A 168 -31.69 -17.10 17.57
C LEU A 168 -31.27 -16.02 16.59
N GLU A 169 -30.96 -14.85 17.09
CA GLU A 169 -30.31 -13.77 16.33
C GLU A 169 -28.80 -13.83 16.60
N MET A 170 -28.00 -14.15 15.58
CA MET A 170 -26.53 -14.24 15.66
C MET A 170 -25.89 -12.86 15.70
N GLY A 171 -26.54 -11.83 15.17
CA GLY A 171 -26.07 -10.46 15.15
C GLY A 171 -26.79 -9.60 14.13
N ASN A 172 -26.72 -8.31 14.33
CA ASN A 172 -27.26 -7.31 13.42
C ASN A 172 -26.15 -6.59 12.65
N ILE A 173 -26.33 -6.37 11.36
CA ILE A 173 -25.42 -5.60 10.51
C ILE A 173 -26.00 -4.20 10.35
N TRP A 174 -25.28 -3.20 10.87
CA TRP A 174 -25.64 -1.79 10.69
C TRP A 174 -24.81 -1.20 9.57
N LEU A 175 -25.46 -0.66 8.54
CA LEU A 175 -24.80 0.01 7.44
C LEU A 175 -24.64 1.50 7.75
N LYS A 176 -23.43 2.02 7.50
CA LYS A 176 -23.12 3.44 7.54
C LYS A 176 -22.69 3.87 6.16
N THR A 177 -23.43 4.77 5.53
CA THR A 177 -23.13 5.25 4.18
C THR A 177 -22.01 6.27 4.16
N GLU A 178 -21.69 6.90 5.30
CA GLU A 178 -20.64 7.89 5.43
C GLU A 178 -19.61 7.48 6.50
N ARG A 179 -18.34 7.65 6.18
CA ARG A 179 -17.20 7.39 7.08
C ARG A 179 -16.02 8.30 6.77
N THR A 180 -15.28 8.64 7.81
CA THR A 180 -14.07 9.45 7.71
C THR A 180 -12.83 8.58 7.82
N VAL A 181 -11.95 8.68 6.82
CA VAL A 181 -10.59 8.13 6.85
C VAL A 181 -9.66 9.23 7.35
N TYR A 182 -9.11 9.08 8.55
CA TYR A 182 -8.08 9.97 9.04
C TYR A 182 -6.72 9.51 8.52
N TYR A 183 -6.09 10.33 7.67
CA TYR A 183 -4.82 10.01 7.03
C TYR A 183 -3.67 10.85 7.58
N THR A 184 -2.61 10.19 8.03
CA THR A 184 -1.46 10.84 8.70
C THR A 184 -0.19 10.85 7.86
N GLY A 185 -0.26 10.38 6.61
CA GLY A 185 0.91 10.29 5.74
C GLY A 185 1.51 11.64 5.36
N ASP A 186 2.75 11.60 4.90
CA ASP A 186 3.49 12.79 4.47
C ASP A 186 3.13 13.17 3.02
N ALA A 187 2.71 12.21 2.20
CA ALA A 187 2.29 12.41 0.81
C ALA A 187 0.92 11.79 0.55
N GLU A 188 0.23 12.32 -0.47
CA GLU A 188 -1.06 11.77 -0.91
C GLU A 188 -0.94 10.33 -1.39
N THR A 189 -1.94 9.51 -1.07
CA THR A 189 -2.00 8.11 -1.48
C THR A 189 -3.36 7.74 -2.04
N GLY A 190 -3.37 6.77 -2.95
CA GLY A 190 -4.61 6.15 -3.39
C GLY A 190 -5.16 5.16 -2.36
N VAL A 191 -6.40 4.75 -2.59
CA VAL A 191 -7.11 3.76 -1.76
C VAL A 191 -7.46 2.52 -2.56
N VAL A 192 -7.67 1.42 -1.85
CA VAL A 192 -8.35 0.23 -2.40
C VAL A 192 -9.74 0.17 -1.78
N ILE A 193 -10.76 0.23 -2.63
CA ILE A 193 -12.16 0.12 -2.23
C ILE A 193 -12.65 -1.26 -2.62
N ASN A 194 -13.15 -1.99 -1.64
CA ASN A 194 -13.80 -3.28 -1.85
C ASN A 194 -15.30 -3.13 -1.56
N ILE A 195 -16.11 -3.56 -2.51
CA ILE A 195 -17.57 -3.50 -2.47
C ILE A 195 -18.08 -4.92 -2.61
N HIS A 196 -18.76 -5.43 -1.59
CA HIS A 196 -19.45 -6.71 -1.63
C HIS A 196 -20.95 -6.47 -1.77
N ALA A 197 -21.60 -7.12 -2.73
CA ALA A 197 -23.02 -7.03 -2.96
C ALA A 197 -23.75 -8.25 -2.37
N VAL A 198 -24.65 -8.03 -1.41
CA VAL A 198 -25.52 -9.08 -0.84
C VAL A 198 -26.85 -9.22 -1.57
N GLY A 199 -27.11 -8.36 -2.52
CA GLY A 199 -28.33 -8.34 -3.35
C GLY A 199 -28.13 -7.50 -4.61
N PRO A 200 -29.18 -7.37 -5.47
CA PRO A 200 -29.07 -6.59 -6.69
C PRO A 200 -28.88 -5.09 -6.41
N VAL A 201 -28.01 -4.46 -7.19
CA VAL A 201 -27.66 -3.03 -7.06
C VAL A 201 -27.57 -2.39 -8.44
N ARG A 202 -28.01 -1.11 -8.53
CA ARG A 202 -27.92 -0.32 -9.76
C ARG A 202 -27.18 0.98 -9.50
N ASN A 203 -26.21 1.28 -10.38
CA ASN A 203 -25.49 2.55 -10.47
C ASN A 203 -24.91 3.03 -9.13
N VAL A 204 -23.84 2.38 -8.70
CA VAL A 204 -23.11 2.75 -7.47
C VAL A 204 -22.32 4.02 -7.71
N THR A 205 -22.47 5.00 -6.81
CA THR A 205 -21.72 6.25 -6.82
C THR A 205 -20.98 6.42 -5.49
N ILE A 206 -19.71 6.71 -5.56
CA ILE A 206 -18.82 6.94 -4.42
C ILE A 206 -18.38 8.39 -4.45
N TYR A 207 -18.36 9.03 -3.30
CA TYR A 207 -18.00 10.43 -3.12
C TYR A 207 -16.85 10.56 -2.14
N ASN A 208 -15.89 11.43 -2.42
CA ASN A 208 -15.05 12.03 -1.41
C ASN A 208 -15.57 13.44 -1.16
N MET A 209 -16.21 13.65 -0.02
CA MET A 209 -16.88 14.92 0.30
C MET A 209 -15.90 16.07 0.51
N GLY A 210 -14.68 15.77 0.98
CA GLY A 210 -13.64 16.77 1.20
C GLY A 210 -13.10 17.37 -0.08
N THR A 211 -12.82 16.54 -1.07
CA THR A 211 -12.24 16.95 -2.39
C THR A 211 -13.32 17.18 -3.45
N ARG A 212 -14.58 16.82 -3.16
CA ARG A 212 -15.70 16.82 -4.11
C ARG A 212 -15.51 15.92 -5.32
N GLU A 213 -14.66 14.92 -5.19
CA GLU A 213 -14.42 13.91 -6.20
C GLU A 213 -15.55 12.88 -6.23
N VAL A 214 -15.87 12.40 -7.42
CA VAL A 214 -16.97 11.45 -7.65
C VAL A 214 -16.52 10.31 -8.56
N MET A 215 -16.92 9.08 -8.21
CA MET A 215 -16.71 7.91 -9.03
C MET A 215 -18.01 7.13 -9.16
N LYS A 216 -18.50 6.94 -10.38
CA LYS A 216 -19.75 6.21 -10.66
C LYS A 216 -19.45 4.94 -11.46
N ILE A 217 -20.05 3.83 -11.04
CA ILE A 217 -20.09 2.56 -11.77
C ILE A 217 -21.42 2.50 -12.53
N ASP A 218 -21.37 2.45 -13.85
CA ASP A 218 -22.53 2.31 -14.74
C ASP A 218 -22.86 0.82 -14.91
N THR A 219 -23.95 0.40 -14.29
CA THR A 219 -24.40 -1.00 -14.35
C THR A 219 -24.99 -1.39 -15.70
N SER A 220 -25.43 -0.43 -16.53
CA SER A 220 -25.92 -0.74 -17.87
C SER A 220 -24.78 -1.25 -18.76
N ARG A 221 -23.59 -0.61 -18.68
CA ARG A 221 -22.39 -1.10 -19.37
C ARG A 221 -21.90 -2.44 -18.81
N LEU A 222 -22.11 -2.67 -17.51
CA LEU A 222 -21.78 -3.95 -16.90
C LEU A 222 -22.70 -5.07 -17.43
N GLU A 223 -23.99 -4.79 -17.59
CA GLU A 223 -24.97 -5.70 -18.19
C GLU A 223 -24.63 -6.03 -19.65
N GLU A 224 -24.26 -5.03 -20.45
CA GLU A 224 -23.81 -5.24 -21.83
C GLU A 224 -22.58 -6.16 -21.91
N MET A 225 -21.66 -6.02 -20.93
CA MET A 225 -20.39 -6.73 -20.95
C MET A 225 -20.47 -8.14 -20.35
N THR A 226 -21.28 -8.34 -19.31
CA THR A 226 -21.34 -9.59 -18.53
C THR A 226 -22.69 -10.30 -18.55
N GLY A 227 -23.71 -9.70 -19.17
CA GLY A 227 -25.09 -10.19 -19.21
C GLY A 227 -25.92 -9.86 -17.97
N TYR A 228 -25.32 -9.31 -16.93
CA TYR A 228 -25.97 -8.97 -15.66
C TYR A 228 -25.39 -7.69 -15.07
N GLY A 229 -26.21 -6.90 -14.36
CA GLY A 229 -25.74 -5.82 -13.49
C GLY A 229 -24.99 -6.34 -12.27
N ILE A 230 -25.00 -5.59 -11.19
CA ILE A 230 -24.44 -6.05 -9.90
C ILE A 230 -25.49 -6.94 -9.22
N ILE A 231 -25.11 -8.17 -8.88
CA ILE A 231 -25.96 -9.19 -8.25
C ILE A 231 -25.37 -9.65 -6.91
N ALA A 232 -26.16 -10.40 -6.15
CA ALA A 232 -25.69 -10.98 -4.89
C ALA A 232 -24.45 -11.88 -5.11
N GLY A 233 -23.45 -11.75 -4.23
CA GLY A 233 -22.20 -12.48 -4.29
C GLY A 233 -21.11 -11.85 -5.17
N ASP A 234 -21.38 -10.68 -5.77
CA ASP A 234 -20.38 -9.93 -6.51
C ASP A 234 -19.43 -9.20 -5.57
N ASP A 235 -18.13 -9.29 -5.86
CA ASP A 235 -17.08 -8.50 -5.21
C ASP A 235 -16.42 -7.56 -6.24
N ILE A 236 -16.53 -6.26 -6.01
CA ILE A 236 -15.89 -5.25 -6.85
C ILE A 236 -14.70 -4.66 -6.09
N THR A 237 -13.53 -4.70 -6.72
CA THR A 237 -12.30 -4.10 -6.18
C THR A 237 -11.86 -2.95 -7.06
N ILE A 238 -11.78 -1.75 -6.49
CA ILE A 238 -11.30 -0.53 -7.14
C ILE A 238 -9.99 -0.14 -6.49
N SER A 239 -8.92 -0.04 -7.27
CA SER A 239 -7.63 0.52 -6.83
C SER A 239 -7.42 1.88 -7.46
N THR A 240 -7.27 2.92 -6.64
CA THR A 240 -6.96 4.28 -7.08
C THR A 240 -5.48 4.63 -6.94
N ILE A 241 -4.65 3.66 -6.50
CA ILE A 241 -3.21 3.82 -6.31
C ILE A 241 -2.55 4.24 -7.62
N ARG A 242 -1.73 5.29 -7.58
CA ARG A 242 -0.99 5.79 -8.76
C ARG A 242 -0.15 4.68 -9.39
N GLY A 243 -0.25 4.50 -10.70
CA GLY A 243 0.44 3.43 -11.44
C GLY A 243 -0.19 2.03 -11.30
N LYS A 244 -1.25 1.86 -10.48
CA LYS A 244 -1.95 0.58 -10.28
C LYS A 244 -3.48 0.76 -10.32
N LYS A 245 -3.95 1.78 -11.04
CA LYS A 245 -5.39 2.04 -11.20
C LYS A 245 -6.07 0.87 -11.88
N SER A 246 -7.11 0.33 -11.26
CA SER A 246 -7.82 -0.85 -11.79
C SER A 246 -9.20 -0.97 -11.16
N VAL A 247 -10.12 -1.59 -11.90
CA VAL A 247 -11.44 -1.97 -11.41
C VAL A 247 -11.73 -3.39 -11.85
N TYR A 248 -11.95 -4.27 -10.90
CA TYR A 248 -12.22 -5.68 -11.14
C TYR A 248 -13.52 -6.11 -10.48
N LEU A 249 -14.27 -6.93 -11.19
CA LEU A 249 -15.39 -7.70 -10.65
C LEU A 249 -14.93 -9.15 -10.47
N LEU A 250 -15.16 -9.69 -9.30
CA LEU A 250 -15.04 -11.12 -9.01
C LEU A 250 -16.47 -11.68 -8.87
N ARG A 251 -16.86 -12.55 -9.81
CA ARG A 251 -18.15 -13.22 -9.84
C ARG A 251 -17.95 -14.70 -10.06
N ASN A 252 -18.47 -15.55 -9.17
CA ASN A 252 -18.33 -17.00 -9.25
C ASN A 252 -16.88 -17.47 -9.44
N GLY A 253 -15.91 -16.81 -8.77
CA GLY A 253 -14.50 -17.12 -8.89
C GLY A 253 -13.80 -16.57 -10.16
N VAL A 254 -14.55 -15.97 -11.08
CA VAL A 254 -13.99 -15.37 -12.31
C VAL A 254 -13.74 -13.88 -12.09
N LYS A 255 -12.51 -13.46 -12.32
CA LYS A 255 -12.07 -12.06 -12.21
C LYS A 255 -12.13 -11.37 -13.57
N THR A 256 -12.99 -10.36 -13.67
CA THR A 256 -13.21 -9.59 -14.91
C THR A 256 -12.79 -8.13 -14.71
N ASN A 257 -12.06 -7.56 -15.65
CA ASN A 257 -11.72 -6.13 -15.63
C ASN A 257 -12.94 -5.32 -16.14
N ILE A 258 -13.47 -4.46 -15.27
CA ILE A 258 -14.66 -3.64 -15.54
C ILE A 258 -14.36 -2.12 -15.52
N ILE A 259 -13.13 -1.73 -15.77
CA ILE A 259 -12.73 -0.31 -15.77
C ILE A 259 -13.56 0.53 -16.76
N ASN A 260 -14.02 -0.07 -17.87
CA ASN A 260 -14.87 0.58 -18.86
C ASN A 260 -16.30 0.84 -18.37
N CYS A 261 -16.69 0.22 -17.26
CA CYS A 261 -17.99 0.47 -16.60
C CYS A 261 -17.95 1.71 -15.70
N LEU A 262 -16.77 2.31 -15.47
CA LEU A 262 -16.70 3.61 -14.81
C LEU A 262 -17.20 4.72 -15.74
N ASP A 263 -17.76 5.77 -15.15
CA ASP A 263 -18.01 7.01 -15.87
C ASP A 263 -16.67 7.57 -16.41
N LYS A 264 -16.73 8.18 -17.62
CA LYS A 264 -15.55 8.80 -18.25
C LYS A 264 -14.97 9.97 -17.42
N GLN A 265 -15.82 10.59 -16.60
CA GLN A 265 -15.45 11.70 -15.72
C GLN A 265 -15.16 11.22 -14.28
N ALA A 266 -15.01 9.92 -14.05
CA ALA A 266 -14.73 9.39 -12.74
C ALA A 266 -13.37 9.88 -12.20
N ASP A 267 -13.41 10.43 -11.00
CA ASP A 267 -12.21 10.87 -10.28
C ASP A 267 -11.53 9.66 -9.61
N TRP A 268 -10.20 9.70 -9.57
CA TRP A 268 -9.41 8.67 -8.91
C TRP A 268 -8.94 9.19 -7.56
N PHE A 269 -9.72 8.90 -6.54
CA PHE A 269 -9.51 9.40 -5.18
C PHE A 269 -8.07 9.32 -4.69
N GLN A 270 -7.60 10.43 -4.09
CA GLN A 270 -6.35 10.47 -3.37
C GLN A 270 -6.63 10.97 -1.95
N LEU A 271 -6.09 10.29 -0.96
CA LEU A 271 -6.17 10.74 0.44
C LEU A 271 -5.19 11.88 0.64
N ALA A 272 -5.71 13.01 1.05
CA ALA A 272 -4.93 14.12 1.57
C ALA A 272 -4.73 13.98 3.08
N LYS A 273 -3.70 14.61 3.63
CA LYS A 273 -3.43 14.61 5.06
C LYS A 273 -4.62 15.21 5.85
N GLY A 274 -5.05 14.50 6.88
CA GLY A 274 -6.22 14.86 7.71
C GLY A 274 -7.44 14.02 7.39
N ASP A 275 -8.62 14.63 7.52
CA ASP A 275 -9.90 13.96 7.35
C ASP A 275 -10.31 13.84 5.89
N ASN A 276 -10.60 12.63 5.44
CA ASN A 276 -11.15 12.33 4.12
C ASN A 276 -12.51 11.64 4.32
N VAL A 277 -13.58 12.36 4.04
CA VAL A 277 -14.94 11.88 4.26
C VAL A 277 -15.46 11.19 3.01
N PHE A 278 -15.65 9.88 3.09
CA PHE A 278 -16.24 9.08 2.01
C PHE A 278 -17.71 8.81 2.27
N ASN A 279 -18.47 8.87 1.19
CA ASN A 279 -19.88 8.49 1.18
C ASN A 279 -20.14 7.64 -0.08
N TYR A 280 -21.13 6.75 0.00
CA TYR A 280 -21.60 6.01 -1.16
C TYR A 280 -23.11 5.99 -1.25
N THR A 281 -23.61 5.94 -2.48
CA THR A 281 -25.03 5.78 -2.78
C THR A 281 -25.21 4.81 -3.95
N ALA A 282 -26.43 4.31 -4.14
CA ALA A 282 -26.81 3.60 -5.33
C ALA A 282 -28.23 4.05 -5.74
N GLU A 283 -28.53 4.05 -7.03
CA GLU A 283 -29.87 4.38 -7.51
C GLU A 283 -30.90 3.36 -7.03
N TYR A 284 -30.47 2.10 -6.88
CA TYR A 284 -31.28 1.03 -6.30
C TYR A 284 -30.39 0.08 -5.51
N GLY A 285 -30.87 -0.39 -4.35
CA GLY A 285 -30.22 -1.43 -3.57
C GLY A 285 -29.00 -0.97 -2.78
N SER A 286 -28.92 0.29 -2.36
CA SER A 286 -27.80 0.81 -1.54
C SER A 286 -27.61 0.04 -0.23
N VAL A 287 -28.68 -0.49 0.34
CA VAL A 287 -28.66 -1.35 1.55
C VAL A 287 -28.03 -2.73 1.30
N ASN A 288 -27.88 -3.13 0.05
CA ASN A 288 -27.27 -4.40 -0.34
C ASN A 288 -25.74 -4.30 -0.50
N LEU A 289 -25.12 -3.17 -0.15
CA LEU A 289 -23.70 -2.93 -0.35
C LEU A 289 -22.95 -2.91 0.98
N GLN A 290 -21.88 -3.67 1.04
CA GLN A 290 -20.91 -3.64 2.12
C GLN A 290 -19.60 -3.03 1.58
N PHE A 291 -19.22 -1.86 2.09
CA PHE A 291 -18.03 -1.15 1.67
C PHE A 291 -16.89 -1.32 2.67
N ARG A 292 -15.69 -1.45 2.10
CA ARG A 292 -14.44 -1.43 2.83
C ARG A 292 -13.43 -0.58 2.07
N ILE A 293 -12.82 0.39 2.74
CA ILE A 293 -11.71 1.17 2.21
C ILE A 293 -10.43 0.75 2.93
N THR A 294 -9.38 0.50 2.16
CA THR A 294 -8.08 0.12 2.68
C THR A 294 -7.02 1.08 2.12
N ASN A 295 -6.13 1.56 2.97
CA ASN A 295 -5.00 2.38 2.55
C ASN A 295 -3.76 2.08 3.38
N GLN A 296 -2.58 2.37 2.82
CA GLN A 296 -1.31 2.39 3.54
C GLN A 296 -0.90 3.83 3.78
N ILE A 297 -0.22 4.06 4.91
CA ILE A 297 0.38 5.37 5.17
C ILE A 297 1.66 5.47 4.35
N VAL A 298 1.84 6.62 3.69
CA VAL A 298 2.99 6.91 2.85
C VAL A 298 3.88 7.93 3.54
N TYR A 299 5.18 7.63 3.62
CA TYR A 299 6.18 8.47 4.25
C TYR A 299 7.22 8.92 3.24
N GLU A 300 7.67 10.18 3.36
CA GLU A 300 8.77 10.70 2.53
C GLU A 300 10.14 10.28 3.04
N GLY A 301 10.26 9.95 4.31
CA GLY A 301 11.47 9.50 4.97
C GLY A 301 11.22 8.53 6.12
N VAL A 302 12.30 7.92 6.60
CA VAL A 302 12.32 6.95 7.72
C VAL A 302 12.64 7.65 9.04
#